data_a97e409d9ea1867e2f02659a5af99cec
#
_entry.id   a97e409d9ea1867e2f02659a5af99cec
#
_cell.length_a   1.000
_cell.length_b   1.000
_cell.length_c   1.000
_cell.angle_alpha   90.00
_cell.angle_beta   90.00
_cell.angle_gamma   90.00
#
_symmetry.space_group_name_H-M   'P 1'
#
loop_
_entity.id
_entity.type
_entity.pdbx_description
1 polymer ?
#
loop_
_entity_poly.entity_id
_entity_poly.type
_entity_poly.pdbx_seq_one_letter_code
_entity_poly.pdbx_strand_id
1 'polypeptide(L)'
;MNKVFFFFVLSLVAVMVNAQQNRIDVIGSSAPELAAFGRFNIGVTTIDVVSSNTVDVINTPRGGETAYYDRALTLEIWYPANLRGEEPGTVYEVITRNPDIRATLTGRAVRDAEPLLSGPYPLIIVSHGYPGNRFLLSHTGENLASKGYVVAAIDHKESTYDDQQAVTSTLYNRPLDQRFVLNSLAQISSQSEGPLGSMIDADNTGIIGYSMGGYGLVNNMGGGFSEQ
;
A
#
# COMPACT_ATOMS: atom_id res chain seq x y z
N MET A 1 15.06 39.93 65.58
CA MET A 1 14.98 38.55 65.03
C MET A 1 14.28 38.64 63.67
N ASN A 2 15.07 38.74 62.59
CA ASN A 2 14.53 38.81 61.23
C ASN A 2 14.40 37.43 60.64
N LYS A 3 13.18 37.03 60.31
CA LYS A 3 12.90 35.76 59.60
C LYS A 3 12.97 36.04 58.11
N VAL A 4 14.01 35.49 57.46
CA VAL A 4 14.16 35.52 56.00
C VAL A 4 13.33 34.32 55.47
N PHE A 5 12.30 34.60 54.67
CA PHE A 5 11.52 33.63 53.93
C PHE A 5 12.22 33.37 52.61
N PHE A 6 12.72 32.15 52.39
CA PHE A 6 13.22 31.63 51.11
C PHE A 6 12.05 31.17 50.28
N PHE A 7 11.74 31.86 49.18
CA PHE A 7 10.82 31.36 48.16
C PHE A 7 11.59 30.49 47.16
N PHE A 8 11.27 29.17 47.18
CA PHE A 8 11.73 28.25 46.14
C PHE A 8 10.79 28.41 44.94
N VAL A 9 11.26 29.02 43.85
CA VAL A 9 10.56 29.00 42.55
C VAL A 9 10.92 27.70 41.84
N LEU A 10 9.99 26.75 41.82
CA LEU A 10 10.11 25.53 41.04
C LEU A 10 9.79 25.82 39.58
N SER A 11 10.83 26.01 38.76
CA SER A 11 10.66 26.14 37.31
C SER A 11 10.32 24.77 36.70
N LEU A 12 9.05 24.56 36.38
CA LEU A 12 8.63 23.42 35.56
C LEU A 12 9.13 23.64 34.14
N VAL A 13 10.22 22.97 33.75
CA VAL A 13 10.64 22.87 32.36
C VAL A 13 9.74 21.78 31.73
N ALA A 14 8.71 22.22 31.01
CA ALA A 14 7.94 21.33 30.15
C ALA A 14 8.85 20.89 28.98
N VAL A 15 9.43 19.70 29.08
CA VAL A 15 10.09 19.06 27.95
C VAL A 15 8.98 18.69 26.97
N MET A 16 8.82 19.48 25.91
CA MET A 16 8.02 19.10 24.76
C MET A 16 8.70 17.90 24.10
N VAL A 17 8.25 16.70 24.43
CA VAL A 17 8.59 15.52 23.69
C VAL A 17 7.88 15.64 22.33
N ASN A 18 8.58 16.18 21.34
CA ASN A 18 8.14 16.03 19.97
C ASN A 18 8.19 14.55 19.64
N ALA A 19 7.04 13.88 19.66
CA ALA A 19 6.93 12.52 19.12
C ALA A 19 7.42 12.57 17.68
N GLN A 20 8.48 11.84 17.39
CA GLN A 20 9.04 11.76 16.04
C GLN A 20 7.97 11.20 15.13
N GLN A 21 7.42 12.03 14.26
CA GLN A 21 6.48 11.57 13.24
C GLN A 21 7.25 10.75 12.21
N ASN A 22 6.82 9.52 11.98
CA ASN A 22 7.36 8.68 10.91
C ASN A 22 6.81 9.16 9.55
N ARG A 23 7.39 10.21 9.03
CA ARG A 23 6.97 10.80 7.75
C ARG A 23 7.56 10.00 6.60
N ILE A 24 6.69 9.62 5.66
CA ILE A 24 7.08 8.87 4.45
C ILE A 24 7.42 9.79 3.26
N ASP A 25 7.15 11.08 3.37
CA ASP A 25 7.33 12.08 2.31
C ASP A 25 8.61 12.90 2.44
N VAL A 26 9.51 12.54 3.35
CA VAL A 26 10.81 13.21 3.52
C VAL A 26 11.79 12.70 2.46
N ILE A 27 12.26 13.61 1.60
CA ILE A 27 13.25 13.32 0.57
C ILE A 27 14.63 13.64 1.12
N GLY A 28 15.52 12.64 1.16
CA GLY A 28 16.89 12.81 1.63
C GLY A 28 17.72 13.69 0.67
N SER A 29 18.76 14.33 1.21
CA SER A 29 19.65 15.23 0.44
C SER A 29 20.40 14.51 -0.70
N SER A 30 20.57 13.20 -0.61
CA SER A 30 21.23 12.35 -1.62
C SER A 30 20.24 11.66 -2.57
N ALA A 31 18.94 11.99 -2.47
CA ALA A 31 17.93 11.38 -3.32
C ALA A 31 18.14 11.75 -4.81
N PRO A 32 17.78 10.84 -5.75
CA PRO A 32 17.86 11.15 -7.16
C PRO A 32 16.89 12.29 -7.55
N GLU A 33 17.17 12.96 -8.66
CA GLU A 33 16.39 14.10 -9.16
C GLU A 33 14.89 13.78 -9.30
N LEU A 34 14.56 12.55 -9.69
CA LEU A 34 13.17 12.10 -9.84
C LEU A 34 12.45 11.80 -8.50
N ALA A 35 13.14 11.89 -7.35
CA ALA A 35 12.51 11.69 -6.04
C ALA A 35 11.56 12.83 -5.64
N ALA A 36 11.68 14.00 -6.26
CA ALA A 36 10.76 15.11 -6.02
C ALA A 36 9.30 14.71 -6.31
N PHE A 37 8.37 15.19 -5.48
CA PHE A 37 6.95 15.01 -5.74
C PHE A 37 6.51 15.74 -7.00
N GLY A 38 5.50 15.19 -7.67
CA GLY A 38 4.86 15.80 -8.83
C GLY A 38 3.88 16.91 -8.44
N ARG A 39 3.09 17.33 -9.43
CA ARG A 39 2.18 18.49 -9.32
C ARG A 39 0.78 18.18 -8.79
N PHE A 40 0.41 16.89 -8.73
CA PHE A 40 -0.94 16.50 -8.33
C PHE A 40 -1.04 16.37 -6.80
N ASN A 41 -2.17 16.82 -6.25
CA ASN A 41 -2.57 16.42 -4.93
C ASN A 41 -2.90 14.92 -4.91
N ILE A 42 -2.83 14.30 -3.76
CA ILE A 42 -2.90 12.85 -3.62
C ILE A 42 -4.13 12.48 -2.78
N GLY A 43 -5.01 11.68 -3.35
CA GLY A 43 -6.02 10.95 -2.62
C GLY A 43 -5.53 9.54 -2.29
N VAL A 44 -6.08 8.94 -1.25
CA VAL A 44 -5.86 7.54 -0.93
C VAL A 44 -7.15 6.89 -0.46
N THR A 45 -7.43 5.68 -0.93
CA THR A 45 -8.58 4.89 -0.48
C THR A 45 -8.19 3.43 -0.28
N THR A 46 -8.97 2.72 0.52
CA THR A 46 -8.78 1.28 0.76
C THR A 46 -9.97 0.54 0.18
N ILE A 47 -9.72 -0.49 -0.60
CA ILE A 47 -10.77 -1.38 -1.13
C ILE A 47 -10.41 -2.84 -0.92
N ASP A 48 -11.43 -3.68 -0.78
CA ASP A 48 -11.29 -5.13 -0.76
C ASP A 48 -11.80 -5.72 -2.08
N VAL A 49 -11.05 -6.69 -2.60
CA VAL A 49 -11.45 -7.48 -3.78
C VAL A 49 -11.35 -8.96 -3.43
N VAL A 50 -12.25 -9.79 -4.00
CA VAL A 50 -12.32 -11.21 -3.68
C VAL A 50 -12.19 -12.04 -4.95
N SER A 51 -11.14 -12.85 -5.02
CA SER A 51 -10.95 -13.88 -6.05
C SER A 51 -11.66 -15.16 -5.59
N SER A 52 -12.85 -15.40 -6.13
CA SER A 52 -13.64 -16.55 -5.75
C SER A 52 -13.10 -17.85 -6.37
N ASN A 53 -13.30 -18.95 -5.66
CA ASN A 53 -12.94 -20.29 -6.09
C ASN A 53 -11.44 -20.43 -6.44
N THR A 54 -10.56 -19.80 -5.66
CA THR A 54 -9.11 -19.92 -5.77
C THR A 54 -8.65 -21.23 -5.15
N VAL A 55 -7.64 -21.88 -5.74
CA VAL A 55 -7.05 -23.11 -5.18
C VAL A 55 -6.43 -22.81 -3.80
N ASP A 56 -6.86 -23.56 -2.79
CA ASP A 56 -6.27 -23.54 -1.45
C ASP A 56 -5.07 -24.48 -1.40
N VAL A 57 -3.89 -23.93 -1.70
CA VAL A 57 -2.63 -24.69 -1.72
C VAL A 57 -2.26 -25.23 -0.35
N ILE A 58 -2.68 -24.55 0.72
CA ILE A 58 -2.35 -24.94 2.11
C ILE A 58 -3.18 -26.14 2.53
N ASN A 59 -4.46 -26.13 2.21
CA ASN A 59 -5.40 -27.17 2.64
C ASN A 59 -5.64 -28.25 1.59
N THR A 60 -4.99 -28.20 0.42
CA THR A 60 -5.00 -29.25 -0.59
C THR A 60 -4.05 -30.38 -0.18
N PRO A 61 -4.53 -31.58 0.18
CA PRO A 61 -3.66 -32.69 0.56
C PRO A 61 -2.90 -33.25 -0.65
N ARG A 62 -1.65 -33.66 -0.43
CA ARG A 62 -0.82 -34.22 -1.49
C ARG A 62 -1.46 -35.50 -2.08
N GLY A 63 -1.82 -35.44 -3.35
CA GLY A 63 -2.50 -36.58 -4.05
C GLY A 63 -3.96 -36.74 -3.67
N GLY A 64 -4.56 -35.78 -2.95
CA GLY A 64 -5.98 -35.75 -2.61
C GLY A 64 -6.79 -34.81 -3.49
N GLU A 65 -8.03 -34.57 -3.10
CA GLU A 65 -8.91 -33.62 -3.79
C GLU A 65 -8.45 -32.18 -3.57
N THR A 66 -8.49 -31.36 -4.63
CA THR A 66 -8.11 -29.95 -4.56
C THR A 66 -9.13 -29.16 -3.74
N ALA A 67 -8.66 -28.49 -2.70
CA ALA A 67 -9.45 -27.56 -1.91
C ALA A 67 -9.54 -26.19 -2.61
N TYR A 68 -10.64 -25.49 -2.41
CA TYR A 68 -10.89 -24.15 -2.94
C TYR A 68 -11.42 -23.21 -1.85
N TYR A 69 -11.15 -21.91 -2.00
CA TYR A 69 -11.63 -20.88 -1.09
C TYR A 69 -11.79 -19.53 -1.80
N ASP A 70 -12.49 -18.62 -1.16
CA ASP A 70 -12.57 -17.24 -1.60
C ASP A 70 -11.39 -16.44 -1.01
N ARG A 71 -10.52 -15.95 -1.91
CA ARG A 71 -9.29 -15.26 -1.56
C ARG A 71 -9.52 -13.76 -1.56
N ALA A 72 -9.69 -13.17 -0.38
CA ALA A 72 -9.82 -11.74 -0.21
C ALA A 72 -8.44 -11.07 -0.22
N LEU A 73 -8.31 -9.94 -0.93
CA LEU A 73 -7.14 -9.08 -0.98
C LEU A 73 -7.55 -7.66 -0.65
N THR A 74 -6.85 -7.02 0.28
CA THR A 74 -7.03 -5.60 0.60
C THR A 74 -6.04 -4.75 -0.18
N LEU A 75 -6.51 -3.71 -0.81
CA LEU A 75 -5.72 -2.78 -1.61
C LEU A 75 -5.69 -1.41 -0.95
N GLU A 76 -4.50 -0.79 -0.91
CA GLU A 76 -4.36 0.64 -0.64
C GLU A 76 -4.07 1.34 -1.98
N ILE A 77 -4.92 2.29 -2.36
CA ILE A 77 -4.86 2.90 -3.69
C ILE A 77 -4.64 4.40 -3.54
N TRP A 78 -3.50 4.88 -4.05
CA TRP A 78 -3.18 6.30 -4.18
C TRP A 78 -3.48 6.78 -5.58
N TYR A 79 -4.02 8.00 -5.70
CA TYR A 79 -4.46 8.56 -6.97
C TYR A 79 -4.38 10.09 -6.99
N PRO A 80 -4.30 10.74 -8.16
CA PRO A 80 -4.47 12.17 -8.30
C PRO A 80 -5.83 12.62 -7.80
N ALA A 81 -5.87 13.63 -6.92
CA ALA A 81 -7.07 14.08 -6.25
C ALA A 81 -7.33 15.58 -6.38
N ASN A 82 -8.58 15.97 -6.24
CA ASN A 82 -9.02 17.34 -6.12
C ASN A 82 -9.34 17.61 -4.65
N LEU A 83 -8.46 18.36 -3.97
CA LEU A 83 -8.69 18.74 -2.58
C LEU A 83 -9.61 19.96 -2.53
N ARG A 84 -10.75 19.81 -1.87
CA ARG A 84 -11.76 20.87 -1.70
C ARG A 84 -11.55 21.66 -0.40
N GLY A 85 -10.31 21.81 0.03
CA GLY A 85 -9.94 22.44 1.28
C GLY A 85 -9.52 21.49 2.38
N GLU A 86 -9.44 20.18 2.08
CA GLU A 86 -8.87 19.19 2.98
C GLU A 86 -7.36 19.39 3.09
N GLU A 87 -6.84 19.27 4.31
CA GLU A 87 -5.40 19.38 4.56
C GLU A 87 -4.69 18.05 4.34
N PRO A 88 -3.58 18.05 3.60
CA PRO A 88 -2.74 16.85 3.44
C PRO A 88 -2.22 16.33 4.77
N GLY A 89 -2.10 15.02 4.92
CA GLY A 89 -1.52 14.47 6.14
C GLY A 89 -2.15 13.16 6.62
N THR A 90 -2.58 12.29 5.71
CA THR A 90 -3.10 10.97 6.10
C THR A 90 -2.11 10.22 6.98
N VAL A 91 -2.65 9.64 8.04
CA VAL A 91 -1.94 8.73 8.93
C VAL A 91 -2.29 7.29 8.54
N TYR A 92 -1.27 6.49 8.28
CA TYR A 92 -1.40 5.05 8.01
C TYR A 92 -1.03 4.28 9.27
N GLU A 93 -1.95 3.48 9.77
CA GLU A 93 -1.66 2.53 10.84
C GLU A 93 -1.15 1.23 10.23
N VAL A 94 0.09 0.87 10.55
CA VAL A 94 0.77 -0.26 9.93
C VAL A 94 1.17 -1.30 10.96
N ILE A 95 1.02 -2.56 10.59
CA ILE A 95 1.58 -3.68 11.33
C ILE A 95 3.04 -3.82 10.93
N THR A 96 3.94 -3.85 11.91
CA THR A 96 5.38 -3.98 11.66
C THR A 96 5.76 -5.46 11.46
N ARG A 97 7.04 -5.72 11.20
CA ARG A 97 7.56 -7.10 11.13
C ARG A 97 7.31 -7.91 12.42
N ASN A 98 7.23 -7.26 13.56
CA ASN A 98 6.68 -7.86 14.77
C ASN A 98 5.17 -7.58 14.78
N PRO A 99 4.28 -8.58 14.60
CA PRO A 99 2.84 -8.38 14.47
C PRO A 99 2.17 -7.79 15.73
N ASP A 100 2.84 -7.86 16.87
CA ASP A 100 2.37 -7.25 18.13
C ASP A 100 2.63 -5.74 18.20
N ILE A 101 3.44 -5.20 17.26
CA ILE A 101 3.82 -3.79 17.23
C ILE A 101 3.13 -3.11 16.04
N ARG A 102 2.33 -2.09 16.35
CA ARG A 102 1.79 -1.17 15.36
C ARG A 102 2.62 0.11 15.33
N ALA A 103 2.76 0.68 14.15
CA ALA A 103 3.40 1.97 13.95
C ALA A 103 2.48 2.87 13.12
N THR A 104 2.66 4.16 13.25
CA THR A 104 1.99 5.15 12.40
C THR A 104 2.98 5.73 11.41
N LEU A 105 2.56 5.82 10.15
CA LEU A 105 3.29 6.55 9.11
C LEU A 105 2.44 7.77 8.73
N THR A 106 3.08 8.89 8.47
CA THR A 106 2.38 10.12 8.04
C THR A 106 2.86 10.50 6.64
N GLY A 107 1.91 10.66 5.72
CA GLY A 107 2.17 11.04 4.34
C GLY A 107 1.53 12.39 3.96
N ARG A 108 1.35 12.58 2.65
CA ARG A 108 0.70 13.78 2.06
C ARG A 108 -0.69 13.51 1.52
N ALA A 109 -1.06 12.25 1.36
CA ALA A 109 -2.37 11.92 0.83
C ALA A 109 -3.50 12.44 1.73
N VAL A 110 -4.69 12.56 1.17
CA VAL A 110 -5.93 12.79 1.90
C VAL A 110 -6.82 11.56 1.72
N ARG A 111 -7.30 11.02 2.84
CA ARG A 111 -8.16 9.83 2.85
C ARG A 111 -9.47 10.12 2.15
N ASP A 112 -9.83 9.27 1.18
CA ASP A 112 -11.06 9.30 0.40
C ASP A 112 -11.33 10.65 -0.30
N ALA A 113 -10.27 11.41 -0.62
CA ALA A 113 -10.38 12.67 -1.35
C ALA A 113 -11.01 12.46 -2.73
N GLU A 114 -11.69 13.48 -3.23
CA GLU A 114 -12.33 13.43 -4.54
C GLU A 114 -11.31 13.14 -5.65
N PRO A 115 -11.52 12.11 -6.49
CA PRO A 115 -10.66 11.82 -7.63
C PRO A 115 -10.60 12.98 -8.62
N LEU A 116 -9.40 13.28 -9.12
CA LEU A 116 -9.23 14.27 -10.20
C LEU A 116 -9.47 13.58 -11.55
N LEU A 117 -10.67 13.77 -12.11
CA LEU A 117 -11.09 13.13 -13.37
C LEU A 117 -10.56 13.86 -14.61
N SER A 118 -9.27 14.17 -14.65
CA SER A 118 -8.57 14.71 -15.84
C SER A 118 -7.77 13.65 -16.60
N GLY A 119 -7.86 12.37 -16.17
CA GLY A 119 -7.24 11.20 -16.78
C GLY A 119 -8.07 10.58 -17.91
N PRO A 120 -7.90 9.28 -18.22
CA PRO A 120 -7.43 8.24 -17.30
C PRO A 120 -5.92 8.26 -17.03
N TYR A 121 -5.55 7.69 -15.87
CA TYR A 121 -4.14 7.64 -15.43
C TYR A 121 -3.58 6.23 -15.51
N PRO A 122 -2.32 6.06 -15.94
CA PRO A 122 -1.66 4.76 -15.94
C PRO A 122 -1.68 4.11 -14.55
N LEU A 123 -1.82 2.78 -14.52
CA LEU A 123 -1.87 1.98 -13.30
C LEU A 123 -0.49 1.45 -12.93
N ILE A 124 -0.14 1.56 -11.64
CA ILE A 124 1.02 0.86 -11.05
C ILE A 124 0.53 -0.08 -9.96
N ILE A 125 0.80 -1.36 -10.11
CA ILE A 125 0.56 -2.35 -9.06
C ILE A 125 1.82 -2.51 -8.23
N VAL A 126 1.69 -2.40 -6.91
CA VAL A 126 2.79 -2.58 -5.96
C VAL A 126 2.59 -3.87 -5.18
N SER A 127 3.58 -4.75 -5.23
CA SER A 127 3.55 -6.08 -4.62
C SER A 127 4.72 -6.25 -3.66
N HIS A 128 4.39 -6.46 -2.38
CA HIS A 128 5.38 -6.58 -1.29
C HIS A 128 6.11 -7.93 -1.25
N GLY A 129 7.09 -8.06 -0.37
CA GLY A 129 7.86 -9.28 -0.12
C GLY A 129 7.09 -10.33 0.70
N TYR A 130 7.84 -11.26 1.31
CA TYR A 130 7.28 -12.30 2.18
C TYR A 130 8.05 -12.35 3.51
N PRO A 131 7.36 -12.04 4.64
CA PRO A 131 6.10 -11.32 4.69
C PRO A 131 6.27 -9.83 4.44
N GLY A 132 5.15 -9.13 4.26
CA GLY A 132 5.12 -7.69 4.08
C GLY A 132 3.73 -7.11 4.36
N ASN A 133 3.44 -5.94 3.83
CA ASN A 133 2.09 -5.38 3.76
C ASN A 133 2.00 -4.30 2.68
N ARG A 134 0.78 -3.85 2.37
CA ARG A 134 0.49 -2.82 1.38
C ARG A 134 1.15 -1.47 1.64
N PHE A 135 1.58 -1.21 2.89
CA PHE A 135 2.23 0.05 3.26
C PHE A 135 3.76 0.04 3.11
N LEU A 136 4.37 -1.12 2.79
CA LEU A 136 5.83 -1.24 2.72
C LEU A 136 6.49 -0.22 1.77
N LEU A 137 5.81 0.13 0.68
CA LEU A 137 6.27 1.08 -0.33
C LEU A 137 5.33 2.30 -0.44
N SER A 138 4.65 2.68 0.64
CA SER A 138 3.69 3.80 0.66
C SER A 138 4.31 5.13 0.21
N HIS A 139 5.59 5.39 0.54
CA HIS A 139 6.34 6.54 0.04
C HIS A 139 6.42 6.58 -1.50
N THR A 140 6.58 5.42 -2.12
CA THR A 140 6.58 5.30 -3.59
C THR A 140 5.18 5.47 -4.15
N GLY A 141 4.16 4.92 -3.45
CA GLY A 141 2.76 5.09 -3.81
C GLY A 141 2.35 6.55 -3.90
N GLU A 142 2.58 7.32 -2.83
CA GLU A 142 2.29 8.76 -2.82
C GLU A 142 3.10 9.53 -3.87
N ASN A 143 4.38 9.23 -4.01
CA ASN A 143 5.24 9.94 -4.96
C ASN A 143 4.78 9.75 -6.40
N LEU A 144 4.44 8.52 -6.80
CA LEU A 144 3.94 8.23 -8.15
C LEU A 144 2.54 8.81 -8.38
N ALA A 145 1.64 8.76 -7.39
CA ALA A 145 0.33 9.37 -7.52
C ALA A 145 0.43 10.88 -7.72
N SER A 146 1.37 11.56 -7.05
CA SER A 146 1.63 12.99 -7.27
C SER A 146 2.11 13.30 -8.70
N LYS A 147 2.56 12.32 -9.46
CA LYS A 147 3.04 12.43 -10.85
C LYS A 147 2.01 12.02 -11.88
N GLY A 148 0.82 11.62 -11.46
CA GLY A 148 -0.28 11.28 -12.36
C GLY A 148 -0.39 9.79 -12.65
N TYR A 149 -0.12 8.93 -11.68
CA TYR A 149 -0.39 7.50 -11.71
C TYR A 149 -1.49 7.14 -10.71
N VAL A 150 -2.26 6.11 -10.98
CA VAL A 150 -3.00 5.38 -9.96
C VAL A 150 -2.10 4.25 -9.46
N VAL A 151 -1.91 4.16 -8.16
CA VAL A 151 -0.98 3.18 -7.56
C VAL A 151 -1.75 2.29 -6.59
N ALA A 152 -1.80 1.00 -6.84
CA ALA A 152 -2.50 0.01 -6.02
C ALA A 152 -1.50 -0.93 -5.35
N ALA A 153 -1.36 -0.83 -4.03
CA ALA A 153 -0.54 -1.75 -3.24
C ALA A 153 -1.42 -2.85 -2.62
N ILE A 154 -0.96 -4.08 -2.72
CA ILE A 154 -1.72 -5.27 -2.34
C ILE A 154 -1.27 -5.77 -0.97
N ASP A 155 -2.23 -6.10 -0.06
CA ASP A 155 -2.01 -7.07 1.00
C ASP A 155 -2.28 -8.46 0.44
N HIS A 156 -1.20 -9.21 0.20
CA HIS A 156 -1.32 -10.58 -0.27
C HIS A 156 -1.71 -11.48 0.90
N LYS A 157 -2.89 -12.06 0.85
CA LYS A 157 -3.36 -13.03 1.86
C LYS A 157 -2.31 -14.11 2.11
N GLU A 158 -2.17 -14.56 3.35
CA GLU A 158 -1.20 -15.58 3.77
C GLU A 158 0.28 -15.16 3.67
N SER A 159 0.52 -13.88 3.39
CA SER A 159 1.86 -13.32 3.15
C SER A 159 2.08 -11.96 3.81
N THR A 160 1.17 -11.55 4.72
CA THR A 160 1.33 -10.32 5.51
C THR A 160 2.04 -10.59 6.83
N TYR A 161 2.41 -9.53 7.57
CA TYR A 161 3.09 -9.68 8.86
C TYR A 161 2.21 -10.33 9.93
N ASP A 162 0.90 -10.17 9.84
CA ASP A 162 -0.12 -10.71 10.74
C ASP A 162 -0.84 -11.95 10.19
N ASP A 163 -0.63 -12.29 8.92
CA ASP A 163 -1.16 -13.50 8.27
C ASP A 163 -0.04 -14.17 7.46
N GLN A 164 1.00 -14.66 8.13
CA GLN A 164 2.10 -15.36 7.49
C GLN A 164 1.87 -16.88 7.52
N GLN A 165 1.62 -17.47 6.35
CA GLN A 165 1.43 -18.91 6.17
C GLN A 165 2.61 -19.53 5.39
N ALA A 166 2.46 -20.77 4.93
CA ALA A 166 3.49 -21.47 4.17
C ALA A 166 3.89 -20.72 2.87
N VAL A 167 5.19 -20.63 2.60
CA VAL A 167 5.73 -19.94 1.42
C VAL A 167 5.21 -20.54 0.09
N THR A 168 4.80 -21.82 0.09
CA THR A 168 4.19 -22.48 -1.07
C THR A 168 2.94 -21.78 -1.56
N SER A 169 2.10 -21.27 -0.64
CA SER A 169 0.95 -20.46 -1.02
C SER A 169 1.39 -19.14 -1.69
N THR A 170 2.42 -18.48 -1.16
CA THR A 170 2.97 -17.27 -1.76
C THR A 170 3.52 -17.54 -3.17
N LEU A 171 4.27 -18.61 -3.36
CA LEU A 171 4.81 -18.99 -4.67
C LEU A 171 3.71 -19.21 -5.71
N TYR A 172 2.64 -19.87 -5.32
CA TYR A 172 1.51 -20.15 -6.22
C TYR A 172 0.67 -18.90 -6.49
N ASN A 173 0.28 -18.18 -5.43
CA ASN A 173 -0.73 -17.13 -5.52
C ASN A 173 -0.17 -15.77 -5.95
N ARG A 174 1.12 -15.46 -5.72
CA ARG A 174 1.68 -14.13 -5.95
C ARG A 174 1.46 -13.60 -7.38
N PRO A 175 1.78 -14.35 -8.45
CA PRO A 175 1.51 -13.89 -9.81
C PRO A 175 0.01 -13.82 -10.13
N LEU A 176 -0.78 -14.74 -9.55
CA LEU A 176 -2.23 -14.77 -9.74
C LEU A 176 -2.91 -13.56 -9.09
N ASP A 177 -2.52 -13.20 -7.86
CA ASP A 177 -3.01 -12.03 -7.15
C ASP A 177 -2.74 -10.74 -7.93
N GLN A 178 -1.51 -10.55 -8.45
CA GLN A 178 -1.15 -9.39 -9.24
C GLN A 178 -2.03 -9.24 -10.48
N ARG A 179 -2.25 -10.33 -11.20
CA ARG A 179 -3.10 -10.35 -12.40
C ARG A 179 -4.58 -10.16 -12.06
N PHE A 180 -5.04 -10.79 -10.97
CA PHE A 180 -6.41 -10.64 -10.50
C PHE A 180 -6.69 -9.17 -10.11
N VAL A 181 -5.79 -8.51 -9.40
CA VAL A 181 -5.93 -7.09 -9.03
C VAL A 181 -5.96 -6.19 -10.26
N LEU A 182 -5.10 -6.42 -11.27
CA LEU A 182 -5.17 -5.70 -12.54
C LEU A 182 -6.58 -5.80 -13.16
N ASN A 183 -7.10 -7.02 -13.29
CA ASN A 183 -8.39 -7.25 -13.90
C ASN A 183 -9.54 -6.62 -13.10
N SER A 184 -9.47 -6.72 -11.76
CA SER A 184 -10.47 -6.12 -10.87
C SER A 184 -10.49 -4.59 -10.99
N LEU A 185 -9.32 -3.95 -11.02
CA LEU A 185 -9.23 -2.50 -11.16
C LEU A 185 -9.65 -2.02 -12.56
N ALA A 186 -9.33 -2.76 -13.61
CA ALA A 186 -9.84 -2.50 -14.95
C ALA A 186 -11.37 -2.57 -15.00
N GLN A 187 -11.97 -3.56 -14.35
CA GLN A 187 -13.42 -3.69 -14.25
C GLN A 187 -14.05 -2.55 -13.45
N ILE A 188 -13.47 -2.19 -12.29
CA ILE A 188 -13.95 -1.05 -11.46
C ILE A 188 -13.88 0.25 -12.27
N SER A 189 -12.79 0.50 -12.98
CA SER A 189 -12.64 1.71 -13.79
C SER A 189 -13.58 1.77 -15.00
N SER A 190 -14.00 0.61 -15.54
CA SER A 190 -14.97 0.57 -16.64
C SER A 190 -16.38 0.97 -16.19
N GLN A 191 -16.65 0.95 -14.90
CA GLN A 191 -17.90 1.44 -14.31
C GLN A 191 -17.78 2.96 -14.16
N SER A 192 -18.75 3.71 -14.67
CA SER A 192 -18.75 5.19 -14.57
C SER A 192 -19.04 5.67 -13.14
N GLU A 193 -19.51 4.80 -12.27
CA GLU A 193 -19.87 5.07 -10.88
C GLU A 193 -18.78 4.58 -9.92
N GLY A 194 -18.63 5.28 -8.80
CA GLY A 194 -17.66 4.96 -7.75
C GLY A 194 -16.38 5.78 -7.81
N PRO A 195 -15.57 5.71 -6.74
CA PRO A 195 -14.43 6.63 -6.55
C PRO A 195 -13.29 6.46 -7.57
N LEU A 196 -13.22 5.32 -8.25
CA LEU A 196 -12.20 5.04 -9.26
C LEU A 196 -12.79 4.88 -10.67
N GLY A 197 -14.07 5.19 -10.85
CA GLY A 197 -14.77 5.10 -12.13
C GLY A 197 -14.11 5.99 -13.19
N SER A 198 -13.84 5.44 -14.37
CA SER A 198 -13.18 6.12 -15.51
C SER A 198 -11.81 6.74 -15.19
N MET A 199 -11.17 6.37 -14.09
CA MET A 199 -9.92 6.97 -13.62
C MET A 199 -8.67 6.22 -14.09
N ILE A 200 -8.77 4.91 -14.32
CA ILE A 200 -7.62 4.04 -14.54
C ILE A 200 -7.47 3.69 -16.03
N ASP A 201 -6.29 3.94 -16.57
CA ASP A 201 -5.85 3.40 -17.85
C ASP A 201 -5.17 2.04 -17.59
N ALA A 202 -5.96 0.97 -17.59
CA ALA A 202 -5.48 -0.38 -17.32
C ALA A 202 -4.65 -0.97 -18.49
N ASP A 203 -4.74 -0.43 -19.68
CA ASP A 203 -3.93 -0.84 -20.83
C ASP A 203 -2.48 -0.35 -20.71
N ASN A 204 -2.25 0.70 -19.89
CA ASN A 204 -0.94 1.20 -19.51
C ASN A 204 -0.62 0.86 -18.05
N THR A 205 -0.35 -0.42 -17.79
CA THR A 205 -0.06 -0.92 -16.43
C THR A 205 1.40 -1.32 -16.27
N GLY A 206 1.99 -0.89 -15.15
CA GLY A 206 3.28 -1.36 -14.65
C GLY A 206 3.14 -2.09 -13.33
N ILE A 207 4.14 -2.94 -12.98
CA ILE A 207 4.21 -3.62 -11.68
C ILE A 207 5.54 -3.29 -11.01
N ILE A 208 5.50 -2.91 -9.75
CA ILE A 208 6.66 -2.78 -8.87
C ILE A 208 6.63 -3.94 -7.87
N GLY A 209 7.59 -4.84 -7.97
CA GLY A 209 7.69 -6.00 -7.09
C GLY A 209 8.92 -5.94 -6.20
N TYR A 210 8.73 -6.03 -4.87
CA TYR A 210 9.82 -6.18 -3.92
C TYR A 210 9.95 -7.64 -3.47
N SER A 211 11.16 -8.22 -3.56
CA SER A 211 11.42 -9.61 -3.15
C SER A 211 10.44 -10.59 -3.82
N MET A 212 9.59 -11.29 -3.06
CA MET A 212 8.56 -12.18 -3.59
C MET A 212 7.54 -11.48 -4.50
N GLY A 213 7.33 -10.17 -4.34
CA GLY A 213 6.57 -9.37 -5.31
C GLY A 213 7.25 -9.32 -6.68
N GLY A 214 8.60 -9.24 -6.70
CA GLY A 214 9.39 -9.33 -7.93
C GLY A 214 9.32 -10.71 -8.58
N TYR A 215 9.28 -11.78 -7.79
CA TYR A 215 9.05 -13.13 -8.29
C TYR A 215 7.72 -13.22 -9.05
N GLY A 216 6.62 -12.71 -8.47
CA GLY A 216 5.32 -12.68 -9.14
C GLY A 216 5.34 -11.87 -10.45
N LEU A 217 6.03 -10.71 -10.43
CA LEU A 217 6.22 -9.87 -11.61
C LEU A 217 6.92 -10.62 -12.76
N VAL A 218 8.05 -11.29 -12.47
CA VAL A 218 8.82 -12.05 -13.48
C VAL A 218 7.96 -13.18 -14.08
N ASN A 219 7.14 -13.86 -13.27
CA ASN A 219 6.21 -14.86 -13.76
C ASN A 219 5.16 -14.26 -14.71
N ASN A 220 4.60 -13.10 -14.36
CA ASN A 220 3.62 -12.41 -15.21
C ASN A 220 4.23 -11.88 -16.52
N MET A 221 5.53 -11.64 -16.57
CA MET A 221 6.27 -11.29 -17.79
C MET A 221 6.63 -12.49 -18.68
N GLY A 222 6.18 -13.68 -18.33
CA GLY A 222 6.43 -14.91 -19.11
C GLY A 222 7.61 -15.74 -18.56
N GLY A 223 8.15 -15.39 -17.39
CA GLY A 223 9.20 -16.18 -16.72
C GLY A 223 8.74 -17.51 -16.12
N GLY A 224 7.53 -17.98 -16.42
CA GLY A 224 6.81 -19.13 -15.87
C GLY A 224 7.62 -20.33 -15.38
N PHE A 225 6.94 -21.30 -14.79
CA PHE A 225 7.56 -22.56 -14.39
C PHE A 225 7.80 -23.43 -15.64
N SER A 226 9.02 -23.96 -15.81
CA SER A 226 9.22 -25.05 -16.74
C SER A 226 8.59 -26.31 -16.16
N GLU A 227 7.75 -27.01 -16.91
CA GLU A 227 7.43 -28.40 -16.63
C GLU A 227 8.73 -29.22 -16.76
N GLN A 228 9.19 -29.81 -15.65
CA GLN A 228 10.26 -30.83 -15.65
C GLN A 228 9.65 -32.21 -15.47
#